data_4004d620edfaf4bd8ea6df3d900ca817
#
_entry.id   4004d620edfaf4bd8ea6df3d900ca817
#
_cell.length_a   1.000
_cell.length_b   1.000
_cell.length_c   1.000
_cell.angle_alpha   90.00
_cell.angle_beta   90.00
_cell.angle_gamma   90.00
#
_symmetry.space_group_name_H-M   'P 1'
#
loop_
_entity.id
_entity.type
_entity.pdbx_description
1 polymer ?
#
loop_
_entity_poly.entity_id
_entity_poly.type
_entity_poly.pdbx_seq_one_letter_code
_entity_poly.pdbx_strand_id
1 'polypeptide(L)'
;MSSLFHHVSRALQGIATASLIIASGIGSAQAQTPPQVLRVTAIPDESPTELARKFAPLGKYLEKELGVKVEWTPVTDYAAAVEALANKKVELAWFGGFTFVQANVRSGGKIVPLVQREEDEKFRSVFIADTQSGIRKLEDLKGKTLSFGSASSTSGHLMPRSFLLAAKINPDTDLKRISFSGAHDATVAAVASGKVDAGALNISVWEKLVAEKKVDTGTLKVFFTTPPYYDYNWSVHADLPAATKEKLKAAFLKLSPSTPEGKEILELQRATKFVPTQPENYAGIKAAAENAGLLK
;
A
#
# COMPACT_ATOMS: atom_id res chain seq x y z
N MET A 1 29.21 -75.59 64.39
CA MET A 1 30.49 -75.87 63.76
C MET A 1 30.86 -74.77 62.87
N SER A 2 31.75 -73.97 63.39
CA SER A 2 33.06 -73.58 62.78
C SER A 2 32.88 -72.74 61.51
N SER A 3 33.50 -71.61 61.32
CA SER A 3 34.51 -70.73 61.92
C SER A 3 34.67 -69.61 60.93
N LEU A 4 34.72 -68.37 61.39
CA LEU A 4 35.82 -67.42 61.41
C LEU A 4 36.64 -67.34 60.09
N PHE A 5 36.76 -66.14 59.52
CA PHE A 5 37.84 -65.21 59.58
C PHE A 5 37.56 -63.97 58.67
N HIS A 6 37.62 -62.83 59.26
CA HIS A 6 38.20 -61.53 58.96
C HIS A 6 38.97 -61.39 57.63
N HIS A 7 38.72 -60.31 56.91
CA HIS A 7 39.76 -59.32 56.69
C HIS A 7 39.17 -57.92 56.23
N VAL A 8 39.62 -56.91 56.91
CA VAL A 8 39.44 -55.51 56.70
C VAL A 8 40.32 -55.07 55.48
N SER A 9 39.79 -54.18 54.61
CA SER A 9 40.62 -53.21 53.87
C SER A 9 39.81 -52.05 53.30
N ARG A 10 39.96 -50.98 53.99
CA ARG A 10 40.14 -49.57 53.57
C ARG A 10 39.44 -49.03 52.30
N ALA A 11 38.67 -48.08 52.60
CA ALA A 11 38.14 -46.95 51.78
C ALA A 11 39.15 -46.30 50.84
N LEU A 12 38.69 -45.95 49.70
CA LEU A 12 39.14 -44.76 48.97
C LEU A 12 37.93 -44.07 48.33
N GLN A 13 37.58 -42.95 48.92
CA GLN A 13 36.61 -42.02 48.38
C GLN A 13 37.18 -41.40 47.12
N GLY A 14 36.57 -41.66 45.95
CA GLY A 14 36.80 -40.93 44.73
C GLY A 14 35.65 -39.91 44.52
N ILE A 15 35.87 -38.68 44.84
CA ILE A 15 34.95 -37.56 44.49
C ILE A 15 35.09 -37.32 42.99
N ALA A 16 34.10 -37.79 42.22
CA ALA A 16 33.94 -37.45 40.83
C ALA A 16 33.22 -36.07 40.75
N THR A 17 33.97 -35.00 40.59
CA THR A 17 33.47 -33.69 40.22
C THR A 17 32.93 -33.75 38.78
N ALA A 18 31.62 -33.85 38.64
CA ALA A 18 30.93 -33.67 37.37
C ALA A 18 30.98 -32.18 37.00
N SER A 19 31.90 -31.78 36.13
CA SER A 19 31.92 -30.48 35.51
C SER A 19 30.74 -30.37 34.51
N LEU A 20 29.68 -29.70 34.92
CA LEU A 20 28.54 -29.36 34.06
C LEU A 20 29.00 -28.26 33.09
N ILE A 21 29.40 -28.65 31.88
CA ILE A 21 29.67 -27.67 30.80
C ILE A 21 28.30 -27.18 30.32
N ILE A 22 27.88 -26.02 30.81
CA ILE A 22 26.78 -25.25 30.23
C ILE A 22 27.30 -24.67 28.90
N ALA A 23 27.06 -25.40 27.82
CA ALA A 23 27.23 -24.89 26.48
C ALA A 23 26.15 -23.83 26.26
N SER A 24 26.47 -22.57 26.58
CA SER A 24 25.67 -21.40 26.17
C SER A 24 25.68 -21.36 24.65
N GLY A 25 24.65 -21.95 24.04
CA GLY A 25 24.39 -21.82 22.62
C GLY A 25 24.05 -20.34 22.34
N ILE A 26 25.09 -19.55 22.04
CA ILE A 26 24.91 -18.26 21.40
C ILE A 26 24.38 -18.57 20.02
N GLY A 27 23.05 -18.59 19.90
CA GLY A 27 22.39 -18.62 18.62
C GLY A 27 22.85 -17.40 17.84
N SER A 28 23.78 -17.62 16.92
CA SER A 28 24.16 -16.59 15.94
C SER A 28 22.89 -16.22 15.17
N ALA A 29 22.28 -15.10 15.51
CA ALA A 29 21.26 -14.48 14.69
C ALA A 29 21.90 -14.30 13.30
N GLN A 30 21.57 -15.17 12.37
CA GLN A 30 22.06 -15.10 11.01
C GLN A 30 21.54 -13.79 10.43
N ALA A 31 22.40 -12.79 10.32
CA ALA A 31 22.07 -11.53 9.70
C ALA A 31 21.64 -11.83 8.27
N GLN A 32 20.35 -11.62 7.99
CA GLN A 32 19.81 -11.81 6.65
C GLN A 32 20.56 -10.88 5.69
N THR A 33 21.12 -11.46 4.63
CA THR A 33 21.86 -10.70 3.61
C THR A 33 20.90 -9.74 2.89
N PRO A 34 21.26 -8.47 2.75
CA PRO A 34 20.46 -7.53 1.97
C PRO A 34 20.26 -8.02 0.53
N PRO A 35 19.13 -7.77 -0.10
CA PRO A 35 18.92 -8.15 -1.50
C PRO A 35 19.94 -7.42 -2.39
N GLN A 36 20.49 -8.11 -3.38
CA GLN A 36 21.39 -7.51 -4.37
C GLN A 36 20.61 -6.66 -5.38
N VAL A 37 19.33 -6.96 -5.57
CA VAL A 37 18.39 -6.25 -6.42
C VAL A 37 17.14 -5.95 -5.61
N LEU A 38 16.70 -4.71 -5.61
CA LEU A 38 15.42 -4.29 -5.05
C LEU A 38 14.38 -4.31 -6.17
N ARG A 39 13.50 -5.31 -6.17
CA ARG A 39 12.37 -5.37 -7.09
C ARG A 39 11.23 -4.54 -6.54
N VAL A 40 10.69 -3.65 -7.36
CA VAL A 40 9.67 -2.69 -6.97
C VAL A 40 8.46 -2.79 -7.88
N THR A 41 7.28 -2.70 -7.32
CA THR A 41 6.05 -2.56 -8.09
C THR A 41 5.20 -1.40 -7.60
N ALA A 42 4.22 -1.03 -8.39
CA ALA A 42 3.21 -0.04 -8.03
C ALA A 42 1.85 -0.49 -8.56
N ILE A 43 0.78 -0.18 -7.82
CA ILE A 43 -0.56 -0.30 -8.38
C ILE A 43 -0.68 0.59 -9.62
N PRO A 44 -1.29 0.11 -10.72
CA PRO A 44 -1.45 0.89 -11.96
C PRO A 44 -2.62 1.88 -11.82
N ASP A 45 -2.43 2.91 -10.98
CA ASP A 45 -3.44 3.91 -10.63
C ASP A 45 -3.64 4.98 -11.71
N GLU A 46 -2.70 5.09 -12.63
CA GLU A 46 -2.71 5.96 -13.83
C GLU A 46 -2.20 5.17 -15.05
N SER A 47 -2.18 5.80 -16.23
CA SER A 47 -1.67 5.15 -17.44
C SER A 47 -0.21 4.72 -17.32
N PRO A 48 0.25 3.70 -18.08
CA PRO A 48 1.63 3.21 -18.00
C PRO A 48 2.69 4.29 -18.23
N THR A 49 2.43 5.23 -19.15
CA THR A 49 3.33 6.36 -19.43
C THR A 49 3.47 7.29 -18.22
N GLU A 50 2.36 7.59 -17.53
CA GLU A 50 2.37 8.42 -16.32
C GLU A 50 3.08 7.70 -15.17
N LEU A 51 2.88 6.40 -15.02
CA LEU A 51 3.58 5.61 -14.00
C LEU A 51 5.09 5.58 -14.25
N ALA A 52 5.52 5.37 -15.52
CA ALA A 52 6.93 5.40 -15.87
C ALA A 52 7.55 6.77 -15.55
N ARG A 53 6.87 7.87 -15.91
CA ARG A 53 7.31 9.24 -15.61
C ARG A 53 7.42 9.48 -14.10
N LYS A 54 6.44 9.01 -13.33
CA LYS A 54 6.34 9.18 -11.88
C LYS A 54 7.43 8.44 -11.12
N PHE A 55 7.77 7.22 -11.54
CA PHE A 55 8.61 6.34 -10.75
C PHE A 55 10.06 6.22 -11.24
N ALA A 56 10.38 6.57 -12.48
CA ALA A 56 11.74 6.44 -12.98
C ALA A 56 12.79 7.27 -12.21
N PRO A 57 12.55 8.55 -11.86
CA PRO A 57 13.48 9.32 -11.02
C PRO A 57 13.63 8.75 -9.61
N LEU A 58 12.52 8.31 -9.00
CA LEU A 58 12.54 7.68 -7.69
C LEU A 58 13.38 6.38 -7.69
N GLY A 59 13.25 5.55 -8.74
CA GLY A 59 14.04 4.33 -8.88
C GLY A 59 15.54 4.61 -8.88
N LYS A 60 15.99 5.57 -9.68
CA LYS A 60 17.40 6.01 -9.74
C LYS A 60 17.90 6.55 -8.39
N TYR A 61 17.07 7.33 -7.72
CA TYR A 61 17.36 7.84 -6.39
C TYR A 61 17.55 6.70 -5.38
N LEU A 62 16.64 5.73 -5.36
CA LEU A 62 16.74 4.58 -4.46
C LEU A 62 17.97 3.71 -4.76
N GLU A 63 18.35 3.52 -6.04
CA GLU A 63 19.61 2.84 -6.40
C GLU A 63 20.82 3.50 -5.75
N LYS A 64 20.90 4.82 -5.85
CA LYS A 64 21.98 5.64 -5.28
C LYS A 64 22.03 5.55 -3.74
N GLU A 65 20.88 5.70 -3.08
CA GLU A 65 20.80 5.72 -1.61
C GLU A 65 21.03 4.34 -0.98
N LEU A 66 20.61 3.26 -1.66
CA LEU A 66 20.71 1.90 -1.14
C LEU A 66 21.98 1.17 -1.59
N GLY A 67 22.59 1.60 -2.68
CA GLY A 67 23.75 0.92 -3.27
C GLY A 67 23.40 -0.42 -3.91
N VAL A 68 22.16 -0.62 -4.36
CA VAL A 68 21.67 -1.85 -5.02
C VAL A 68 20.91 -1.48 -6.28
N LYS A 69 20.83 -2.40 -7.25
CA LYS A 69 20.02 -2.21 -8.44
C LYS A 69 18.53 -2.15 -8.09
N VAL A 70 17.77 -1.26 -8.71
CA VAL A 70 16.31 -1.18 -8.59
C VAL A 70 15.67 -1.65 -9.88
N GLU A 71 14.83 -2.68 -9.81
CA GLU A 71 14.10 -3.23 -10.94
C GLU A 71 12.60 -3.05 -10.78
N TRP A 72 11.99 -2.34 -11.72
CA TRP A 72 10.53 -2.19 -11.76
C TRP A 72 9.88 -3.42 -12.36
N THR A 73 8.94 -4.00 -11.61
CA THR A 73 8.10 -5.12 -12.03
C THR A 73 6.72 -4.58 -12.37
N PRO A 74 6.39 -4.37 -13.64
CA PRO A 74 5.07 -3.91 -14.03
C PRO A 74 4.03 -4.98 -13.74
N VAL A 75 2.83 -4.55 -13.41
CA VAL A 75 1.68 -5.42 -13.15
C VAL A 75 0.47 -4.98 -13.97
N THR A 76 -0.43 -5.90 -14.24
CA THR A 76 -1.61 -5.65 -15.08
C THR A 76 -2.73 -4.94 -14.34
N ASP A 77 -2.82 -5.12 -13.03
CA ASP A 77 -3.87 -4.59 -12.19
C ASP A 77 -3.45 -4.50 -10.71
N TYR A 78 -4.30 -3.94 -9.88
CA TYR A 78 -4.05 -3.77 -8.43
C TYR A 78 -3.91 -5.10 -7.69
N ALA A 79 -4.69 -6.12 -8.07
CA ALA A 79 -4.63 -7.43 -7.41
C ALA A 79 -3.29 -8.12 -7.69
N ALA A 80 -2.74 -7.96 -8.90
CA ALA A 80 -1.41 -8.46 -9.24
C ALA A 80 -0.30 -7.80 -8.40
N ALA A 81 -0.42 -6.51 -8.08
CA ALA A 81 0.50 -5.83 -7.17
C ALA A 81 0.42 -6.41 -5.74
N VAL A 82 -0.80 -6.66 -5.25
CA VAL A 82 -1.04 -7.32 -3.96
C VAL A 82 -0.36 -8.68 -3.90
N GLU A 83 -0.56 -9.52 -4.93
CA GLU A 83 0.05 -10.84 -5.04
C GLU A 83 1.58 -10.77 -5.11
N ALA A 84 2.11 -9.79 -5.84
CA ALA A 84 3.55 -9.66 -6.00
C ALA A 84 4.26 -9.44 -4.66
N LEU A 85 3.75 -8.55 -3.80
CA LEU A 85 4.34 -8.28 -2.51
C LEU A 85 4.04 -9.39 -1.49
N ALA A 86 2.79 -9.85 -1.41
CA ALA A 86 2.39 -10.89 -0.45
C ALA A 86 3.17 -12.20 -0.66
N ASN A 87 3.50 -12.54 -1.91
CA ASN A 87 4.29 -13.72 -2.28
C ASN A 87 5.79 -13.45 -2.45
N LYS A 88 6.31 -12.29 -1.97
CA LYS A 88 7.73 -11.93 -2.00
C LYS A 88 8.36 -11.94 -3.40
N LYS A 89 7.56 -11.69 -4.45
CA LYS A 89 8.06 -11.53 -5.82
C LYS A 89 8.70 -10.17 -6.04
N VAL A 90 8.37 -9.22 -5.17
CA VAL A 90 8.97 -7.89 -5.07
C VAL A 90 9.28 -7.56 -3.62
N GLU A 91 10.23 -6.66 -3.37
CA GLU A 91 10.65 -6.22 -2.05
C GLU A 91 9.87 -4.99 -1.58
N LEU A 92 9.45 -4.14 -2.53
CA LEU A 92 8.80 -2.86 -2.24
C LEU A 92 7.60 -2.67 -3.17
N ALA A 93 6.48 -2.19 -2.62
CA ALA A 93 5.29 -1.89 -3.39
C ALA A 93 4.68 -0.53 -3.01
N TRP A 94 4.28 0.23 -4.03
CA TRP A 94 3.40 1.39 -3.88
C TRP A 94 1.95 0.92 -3.87
N PHE A 95 1.28 1.10 -2.74
CA PHE A 95 -0.10 0.68 -2.51
C PHE A 95 -1.01 1.86 -2.17
N GLY A 96 -2.30 1.71 -2.45
CA GLY A 96 -3.34 2.42 -1.72
C GLY A 96 -3.66 1.70 -0.40
N GLY A 97 -4.38 2.36 0.51
CA GLY A 97 -4.73 1.77 1.81
C GLY A 97 -5.45 0.44 1.71
N PHE A 98 -6.37 0.29 0.73
CA PHE A 98 -7.10 -0.97 0.56
C PHE A 98 -6.22 -2.10 0.00
N THR A 99 -5.35 -1.82 -0.96
CA THR A 99 -4.39 -2.82 -1.46
C THR A 99 -3.39 -3.22 -0.38
N PHE A 100 -2.96 -2.28 0.48
CA PHE A 100 -2.19 -2.61 1.67
C PHE A 100 -2.94 -3.57 2.59
N VAL A 101 -4.20 -3.28 2.92
CA VAL A 101 -5.04 -4.15 3.77
C VAL A 101 -5.19 -5.54 3.15
N GLN A 102 -5.48 -5.62 1.83
CA GLN A 102 -5.57 -6.90 1.12
C GLN A 102 -4.27 -7.69 1.16
N ALA A 103 -3.13 -7.04 0.91
CA ALA A 103 -1.82 -7.68 0.95
C ALA A 103 -1.45 -8.15 2.37
N ASN A 104 -1.80 -7.35 3.39
CA ASN A 104 -1.57 -7.68 4.79
C ASN A 104 -2.39 -8.92 5.20
N VAL A 105 -3.70 -8.95 4.91
CA VAL A 105 -4.54 -10.12 5.18
C VAL A 105 -4.03 -11.36 4.44
N ARG A 106 -3.71 -11.24 3.16
CA ARG A 106 -3.26 -12.35 2.32
C ARG A 106 -1.93 -12.94 2.76
N SER A 107 -1.04 -12.13 3.30
CA SER A 107 0.26 -12.55 3.85
C SER A 107 0.19 -13.05 5.30
N GLY A 108 -0.99 -13.09 5.92
CA GLY A 108 -1.14 -13.42 7.34
C GLY A 108 -0.55 -12.35 8.27
N GLY A 109 -0.71 -11.08 7.94
CA GLY A 109 -0.26 -9.95 8.77
C GLY A 109 1.20 -9.54 8.52
N LYS A 110 1.84 -10.00 7.43
CA LYS A 110 3.27 -9.81 7.20
C LYS A 110 3.62 -8.64 6.29
N ILE A 111 2.68 -7.81 5.88
CA ILE A 111 3.00 -6.59 5.13
C ILE A 111 3.08 -5.40 6.08
N VAL A 112 4.15 -4.62 5.95
CA VAL A 112 4.47 -3.48 6.79
C VAL A 112 4.57 -2.24 5.91
N PRO A 113 3.76 -1.20 6.16
CA PRO A 113 3.91 0.08 5.49
C PRO A 113 5.07 0.83 6.16
N LEU A 114 5.97 1.41 5.37
CA LEU A 114 7.15 2.12 5.87
C LEU A 114 6.93 3.62 5.94
N VAL A 115 6.46 4.18 4.84
CA VAL A 115 6.26 5.61 4.66
C VAL A 115 5.05 5.89 3.78
N GLN A 116 4.52 7.08 3.94
CA GLN A 116 3.45 7.64 3.10
C GLN A 116 3.78 9.09 2.78
N ARG A 117 3.10 9.69 1.81
CA ARG A 117 3.14 11.14 1.63
C ARG A 117 2.36 11.79 2.78
N GLU A 118 2.74 13.00 3.19
CA GLU A 118 2.00 13.74 4.23
C GLU A 118 0.51 13.92 3.84
N GLU A 119 0.23 14.13 2.57
CA GLU A 119 -1.10 14.27 2.00
C GLU A 119 -1.98 13.03 2.19
N ASP A 120 -1.36 11.85 2.31
CA ASP A 120 -2.08 10.58 2.46
C ASP A 120 -2.71 10.38 3.85
N GLU A 121 -2.36 11.20 4.84
CA GLU A 121 -3.02 11.20 6.16
C GLU A 121 -4.46 11.75 6.11
N LYS A 122 -4.74 12.61 5.11
CA LYS A 122 -6.03 13.27 4.95
C LYS A 122 -6.50 13.20 3.50
N PHE A 123 -6.29 12.05 2.88
CA PHE A 123 -6.62 11.83 1.48
C PHE A 123 -8.14 11.85 1.25
N ARG A 124 -8.57 12.14 0.01
CA ARG A 124 -9.98 12.23 -0.35
C ARG A 124 -10.26 11.62 -1.71
N SER A 125 -11.49 11.16 -1.90
CA SER A 125 -12.05 10.87 -3.21
C SER A 125 -12.92 12.03 -3.69
N VAL A 126 -13.04 12.15 -5.00
CA VAL A 126 -14.02 13.01 -5.65
C VAL A 126 -14.97 12.19 -6.50
N PHE A 127 -16.22 12.63 -6.56
CA PHE A 127 -17.20 12.18 -7.53
C PHE A 127 -17.38 13.26 -8.59
N ILE A 128 -17.26 12.87 -9.85
CA ILE A 128 -17.35 13.73 -11.00
C ILE A 128 -18.52 13.35 -11.89
N ALA A 129 -19.10 14.33 -12.55
CA ALA A 129 -20.15 14.15 -13.55
C ALA A 129 -20.08 15.27 -14.59
N ASP A 130 -20.77 15.10 -15.71
CA ASP A 130 -20.99 16.16 -16.67
C ASP A 130 -21.77 17.33 -16.02
N THR A 131 -21.40 18.56 -16.36
CA THR A 131 -22.02 19.77 -15.80
C THR A 131 -23.52 19.86 -16.12
N GLN A 132 -23.96 19.26 -17.24
CA GLN A 132 -25.36 19.26 -17.71
C GLN A 132 -26.14 18.00 -17.27
N SER A 133 -25.49 17.03 -16.60
CA SER A 133 -26.10 15.76 -16.17
C SER A 133 -27.25 15.91 -15.17
N GLY A 134 -27.39 17.08 -14.53
CA GLY A 134 -28.31 17.30 -13.42
C GLY A 134 -27.83 16.71 -12.08
N ILE A 135 -26.75 15.94 -12.05
CA ILE A 135 -26.17 15.33 -10.84
C ILE A 135 -25.46 16.42 -10.00
N ARG A 136 -25.89 16.59 -8.74
CA ARG A 136 -25.36 17.60 -7.81
C ARG A 136 -24.99 17.04 -6.44
N LYS A 137 -25.49 15.87 -6.08
CA LYS A 137 -25.29 15.19 -4.79
C LYS A 137 -25.37 13.68 -4.98
N LEU A 138 -24.98 12.90 -3.97
CA LEU A 138 -24.92 11.43 -4.06
C LEU A 138 -26.28 10.80 -4.38
N GLU A 139 -27.38 11.34 -3.85
CA GLU A 139 -28.73 10.82 -4.08
C GLU A 139 -29.16 10.90 -5.56
N ASP A 140 -28.60 11.83 -6.32
CA ASP A 140 -28.90 11.99 -7.76
C ASP A 140 -28.29 10.85 -8.61
N LEU A 141 -27.43 10.01 -8.00
CA LEU A 141 -26.86 8.83 -8.64
C LEU A 141 -27.86 7.66 -8.78
N LYS A 142 -28.98 7.68 -8.06
CA LYS A 142 -30.00 6.61 -8.17
C LYS A 142 -30.50 6.50 -9.60
N GLY A 143 -30.48 5.27 -10.14
CA GLY A 143 -30.82 4.98 -11.52
C GLY A 143 -29.81 5.45 -12.59
N LYS A 144 -28.64 5.98 -12.18
CA LYS A 144 -27.54 6.41 -13.05
C LYS A 144 -26.46 5.35 -13.18
N THR A 145 -25.57 5.52 -14.15
CA THR A 145 -24.39 4.68 -14.31
C THR A 145 -23.19 5.32 -13.64
N LEU A 146 -22.40 4.54 -12.90
CA LEU A 146 -21.19 5.00 -12.18
C LEU A 146 -19.99 4.16 -12.60
N SER A 147 -18.87 4.82 -12.90
CA SER A 147 -17.56 4.17 -13.00
C SER A 147 -16.79 4.34 -11.71
N PHE A 148 -16.41 3.25 -11.09
CA PHE A 148 -15.33 3.21 -10.11
C PHE A 148 -13.96 3.08 -10.83
N GLY A 149 -12.86 3.24 -10.09
CA GLY A 149 -11.50 2.96 -10.57
C GLY A 149 -11.24 1.45 -10.66
N SER A 150 -10.20 0.95 -10.00
CA SER A 150 -9.98 -0.50 -9.82
C SER A 150 -10.85 -1.05 -8.69
N ALA A 151 -11.23 -2.32 -8.78
CA ALA A 151 -11.97 -3.02 -7.72
C ALA A 151 -11.22 -3.03 -6.37
N SER A 152 -9.87 -3.02 -6.40
CA SER A 152 -9.01 -2.94 -5.22
C SER A 152 -8.54 -1.52 -4.88
N SER A 153 -9.07 -0.49 -5.52
CA SER A 153 -8.72 0.90 -5.23
C SER A 153 -9.39 1.40 -3.95
N THR A 154 -8.65 2.10 -3.10
CA THR A 154 -9.18 2.82 -1.93
C THR A 154 -10.05 3.98 -2.39
N SER A 155 -9.42 4.94 -3.05
CA SER A 155 -10.04 6.23 -3.43
C SER A 155 -10.91 6.15 -4.68
N GLY A 156 -10.69 5.15 -5.52
CA GLY A 156 -11.53 4.93 -6.73
C GLY A 156 -12.68 3.96 -6.51
N HIS A 157 -12.73 3.20 -5.41
CA HIS A 157 -13.80 2.24 -5.18
C HIS A 157 -14.22 2.12 -3.72
N LEU A 158 -13.36 1.58 -2.83
CA LEU A 158 -13.78 1.23 -1.47
C LEU A 158 -14.40 2.42 -0.71
N MET A 159 -13.68 3.53 -0.63
CA MET A 159 -14.16 4.70 0.13
C MET A 159 -15.37 5.36 -0.54
N PRO A 160 -15.40 5.62 -1.87
CA PRO A 160 -16.61 6.01 -2.56
C PRO A 160 -17.81 5.11 -2.28
N ARG A 161 -17.65 3.77 -2.38
CA ARG A 161 -18.71 2.80 -2.04
C ARG A 161 -19.17 2.93 -0.59
N SER A 162 -18.25 3.04 0.35
CA SER A 162 -18.56 3.21 1.78
C SER A 162 -19.37 4.48 2.05
N PHE A 163 -19.05 5.60 1.40
CA PHE A 163 -19.82 6.84 1.54
C PHE A 163 -21.19 6.77 0.88
N LEU A 164 -21.33 6.04 -0.25
CA LEU A 164 -22.64 5.76 -0.83
C LEU A 164 -23.50 4.93 0.13
N LEU A 165 -22.95 3.85 0.68
CA LEU A 165 -23.67 3.02 1.67
C LEU A 165 -24.05 3.81 2.93
N ALA A 166 -23.18 4.67 3.44
CA ALA A 166 -23.47 5.57 4.55
C ALA A 166 -24.60 6.56 4.23
N ALA A 167 -24.70 7.00 2.97
CA ALA A 167 -25.81 7.82 2.46
C ALA A 167 -27.07 6.99 2.12
N LYS A 168 -27.11 5.70 2.50
CA LYS A 168 -28.21 4.76 2.21
C LYS A 168 -28.44 4.59 0.70
N ILE A 169 -27.37 4.58 -0.06
CA ILE A 169 -27.37 4.28 -1.50
C ILE A 169 -26.51 3.03 -1.70
N ASN A 170 -27.18 1.92 -2.03
CA ASN A 170 -26.46 0.70 -2.39
C ASN A 170 -26.11 0.76 -3.89
N PRO A 171 -24.81 0.87 -4.25
CA PRO A 171 -24.43 1.01 -5.65
C PRO A 171 -24.80 -0.20 -6.52
N ASP A 172 -24.97 -1.38 -5.91
CA ASP A 172 -25.31 -2.60 -6.67
C ASP A 172 -26.79 -2.71 -7.00
N THR A 173 -27.68 -2.05 -6.24
CA THR A 173 -29.14 -2.14 -6.41
C THR A 173 -29.80 -0.82 -6.78
N ASP A 174 -29.27 0.33 -6.30
CA ASP A 174 -29.91 1.64 -6.49
C ASP A 174 -29.40 2.36 -7.74
N LEU A 175 -28.22 1.99 -8.26
CA LEU A 175 -27.68 2.51 -9.50
C LEU A 175 -28.13 1.65 -10.68
N LYS A 176 -28.26 2.23 -11.86
CA LYS A 176 -28.57 1.50 -13.08
C LYS A 176 -27.49 0.47 -13.44
N ARG A 177 -26.21 0.85 -13.25
CA ARG A 177 -25.05 -0.01 -13.49
C ARG A 177 -23.81 0.61 -12.85
N ILE A 178 -22.94 -0.23 -12.29
CA ILE A 178 -21.58 0.10 -11.96
C ILE A 178 -20.61 -0.53 -12.94
N SER A 179 -19.44 0.10 -13.12
CA SER A 179 -18.33 -0.43 -13.92
C SER A 179 -17.02 -0.07 -13.24
N PHE A 180 -15.94 -0.74 -13.64
CA PHE A 180 -14.59 -0.47 -13.17
C PHE A 180 -13.72 -0.08 -14.35
N SER A 181 -13.12 1.11 -14.30
CA SER A 181 -12.25 1.63 -15.38
C SER A 181 -10.82 1.09 -15.30
N GLY A 182 -10.43 0.60 -14.11
CA GLY A 182 -9.08 0.11 -13.84
C GLY A 182 -8.12 1.17 -13.28
N ALA A 183 -8.21 2.43 -13.74
CA ALA A 183 -7.33 3.53 -13.36
C ALA A 183 -8.10 4.85 -13.22
N HIS A 184 -7.52 5.83 -12.52
CA HIS A 184 -8.22 7.10 -12.22
C HIS A 184 -8.39 8.00 -13.46
N ASP A 185 -7.40 8.08 -14.32
CA ASP A 185 -7.47 8.82 -15.59
C ASP A 185 -8.49 8.19 -16.56
N ALA A 186 -8.58 6.84 -16.57
CA ALA A 186 -9.60 6.12 -17.32
C ALA A 186 -11.01 6.38 -16.80
N THR A 187 -11.19 6.57 -15.48
CA THR A 187 -12.48 6.99 -14.90
C THR A 187 -12.92 8.35 -15.46
N VAL A 188 -12.00 9.32 -15.48
CA VAL A 188 -12.29 10.66 -16.05
C VAL A 188 -12.66 10.55 -17.51
N ALA A 189 -11.90 9.79 -18.30
CA ALA A 189 -12.19 9.57 -19.72
C ALA A 189 -13.55 8.92 -19.97
N ALA A 190 -13.96 7.98 -19.10
CA ALA A 190 -15.27 7.32 -19.21
C ALA A 190 -16.43 8.30 -18.99
N VAL A 191 -16.30 9.26 -18.04
CA VAL A 191 -17.32 10.30 -17.83
C VAL A 191 -17.27 11.33 -18.96
N ALA A 192 -16.09 11.80 -19.34
CA ALA A 192 -15.91 12.80 -20.40
C ALA A 192 -16.48 12.33 -21.76
N SER A 193 -16.41 11.02 -22.04
CA SER A 193 -16.95 10.43 -23.27
C SER A 193 -18.43 10.04 -23.18
N GLY A 194 -19.09 10.31 -22.04
CA GLY A 194 -20.50 9.92 -21.85
C GLY A 194 -20.77 8.43 -21.73
N LYS A 195 -19.72 7.58 -21.55
CA LYS A 195 -19.90 6.13 -21.33
C LYS A 195 -20.60 5.82 -20.03
N VAL A 196 -20.46 6.69 -19.04
CA VAL A 196 -21.11 6.64 -17.74
C VAL A 196 -21.53 8.04 -17.32
N ASP A 197 -22.58 8.15 -16.49
CA ASP A 197 -23.12 9.42 -16.02
C ASP A 197 -22.22 10.09 -14.97
N ALA A 198 -21.48 9.27 -14.17
CA ALA A 198 -20.62 9.75 -13.11
C ALA A 198 -19.41 8.82 -12.91
N GLY A 199 -18.39 9.32 -12.22
CA GLY A 199 -17.20 8.56 -11.85
C GLY A 199 -16.69 8.91 -10.47
N ALA A 200 -16.00 7.98 -9.82
CA ALA A 200 -15.33 8.19 -8.55
C ALA A 200 -13.84 7.93 -8.68
N LEU A 201 -13.02 8.87 -8.22
CA LEU A 201 -11.57 8.78 -8.37
C LEU A 201 -10.83 9.52 -7.25
N ASN A 202 -9.53 9.38 -7.24
CA ASN A 202 -8.63 10.08 -6.33
C ASN A 202 -8.56 11.57 -6.67
N ILE A 203 -8.60 12.42 -5.64
CA ILE A 203 -8.61 13.87 -5.79
C ILE A 203 -7.32 14.39 -6.44
N SER A 204 -6.15 13.84 -6.12
CA SER A 204 -4.88 14.37 -6.62
C SER A 204 -4.66 14.09 -8.12
N VAL A 205 -5.26 13.02 -8.67
CA VAL A 205 -5.28 12.78 -10.12
C VAL A 205 -6.23 13.73 -10.81
N TRP A 206 -7.40 13.97 -10.22
CA TRP A 206 -8.32 14.97 -10.74
C TRP A 206 -7.66 16.36 -10.83
N GLU A 207 -7.07 16.83 -9.73
CA GLU A 207 -6.39 18.14 -9.66
C GLU A 207 -5.23 18.24 -10.66
N LYS A 208 -4.43 17.16 -10.80
CA LYS A 208 -3.37 17.09 -11.80
C LYS A 208 -3.93 17.24 -13.22
N LEU A 209 -4.97 16.48 -13.58
CA LEU A 209 -5.56 16.53 -14.92
C LEU A 209 -6.14 17.90 -15.24
N VAL A 210 -6.73 18.57 -14.24
CA VAL A 210 -7.22 19.96 -14.37
C VAL A 210 -6.04 20.93 -14.56
N ALA A 211 -4.99 20.83 -13.74
CA ALA A 211 -3.80 21.69 -13.84
C ALA A 211 -3.07 21.53 -15.19
N GLU A 212 -3.01 20.30 -15.69
CA GLU A 212 -2.42 19.97 -17.01
C GLU A 212 -3.37 20.30 -18.20
N LYS A 213 -4.57 20.85 -17.93
CA LYS A 213 -5.59 21.14 -18.95
C LYS A 213 -6.02 19.92 -19.77
N LYS A 214 -5.92 18.72 -19.18
CA LYS A 214 -6.38 17.45 -19.76
C LYS A 214 -7.86 17.18 -19.51
N VAL A 215 -8.49 18.01 -18.70
CA VAL A 215 -9.93 18.00 -18.39
C VAL A 215 -10.51 19.38 -18.64
N ASP A 216 -11.59 19.42 -19.36
CA ASP A 216 -12.40 20.64 -19.51
C ASP A 216 -13.40 20.74 -18.33
N THR A 217 -13.11 21.65 -17.40
CA THR A 217 -13.97 21.93 -16.24
C THR A 217 -15.25 22.67 -16.60
N GLY A 218 -15.40 23.13 -17.83
CA GLY A 218 -16.67 23.61 -18.37
C GLY A 218 -17.68 22.50 -18.63
N THR A 219 -17.18 21.30 -18.95
CA THR A 219 -17.98 20.11 -19.23
C THR A 219 -18.04 19.11 -18.08
N LEU A 220 -16.97 18.98 -17.29
CA LEU A 220 -16.92 18.09 -16.13
C LEU A 220 -16.78 18.87 -14.83
N LYS A 221 -17.49 18.42 -13.79
CA LYS A 221 -17.43 18.99 -12.45
C LYS A 221 -17.28 17.94 -11.37
N VAL A 222 -16.63 18.30 -10.26
CA VAL A 222 -16.76 17.60 -8.98
C VAL A 222 -18.08 18.01 -8.35
N PHE A 223 -18.94 17.03 -8.01
CA PHE A 223 -20.19 17.30 -7.31
C PHE A 223 -20.19 16.82 -5.86
N PHE A 224 -19.22 15.96 -5.48
CA PHE A 224 -19.04 15.53 -4.11
C PHE A 224 -17.57 15.22 -3.84
N THR A 225 -17.08 15.67 -2.68
CA THR A 225 -15.75 15.31 -2.13
C THR A 225 -15.95 14.62 -0.81
N THR A 226 -15.30 13.47 -0.62
CA THR A 226 -15.46 12.69 0.61
C THR A 226 -14.80 13.37 1.82
N PRO A 227 -15.21 13.02 3.05
CA PRO A 227 -14.37 13.21 4.24
C PRO A 227 -12.99 12.58 4.06
N PRO A 228 -11.97 13.03 4.83
CA PRO A 228 -10.61 12.52 4.71
C PRO A 228 -10.46 11.12 5.30
N TYR A 229 -9.48 10.39 4.77
CA TYR A 229 -9.06 9.07 5.25
C TYR A 229 -7.59 8.84 4.91
N TYR A 230 -6.93 7.82 5.50
CA TYR A 230 -5.59 7.39 5.10
C TYR A 230 -5.62 6.63 3.78
N ASP A 231 -4.67 6.91 2.86
CA ASP A 231 -4.61 6.18 1.59
C ASP A 231 -3.20 5.66 1.29
N TYR A 232 -2.47 6.25 0.35
CA TYR A 232 -1.27 5.64 -0.23
C TYR A 232 -0.14 5.40 0.77
N ASN A 233 0.65 4.35 0.48
CA ASN A 233 1.85 4.01 1.26
C ASN A 233 2.84 3.20 0.43
N TRP A 234 4.09 3.21 0.86
CA TRP A 234 5.14 2.31 0.42
C TRP A 234 5.27 1.18 1.44
N SER A 235 5.04 -0.05 0.99
CA SER A 235 5.00 -1.24 1.82
C SER A 235 6.03 -2.27 1.43
N VAL A 236 6.47 -3.05 2.43
CA VAL A 236 7.41 -4.17 2.30
C VAL A 236 6.88 -5.40 3.01
N HIS A 237 7.44 -6.58 2.70
CA HIS A 237 7.20 -7.77 3.51
C HIS A 237 8.01 -7.71 4.82
N ALA A 238 7.45 -8.15 5.94
CA ALA A 238 8.08 -8.14 7.26
C ALA A 238 9.43 -8.90 7.30
N ASP A 239 9.55 -9.95 6.47
CA ASP A 239 10.77 -10.76 6.34
C ASP A 239 11.90 -10.04 5.59
N LEU A 240 11.67 -8.86 5.00
CA LEU A 240 12.76 -8.06 4.45
C LEU A 240 13.74 -7.71 5.57
N PRO A 241 15.08 -7.81 5.37
CA PRO A 241 16.06 -7.55 6.42
C PRO A 241 15.82 -6.19 7.09
N ALA A 242 15.90 -6.13 8.42
CA ALA A 242 15.63 -4.91 9.18
C ALA A 242 16.50 -3.74 8.70
N ALA A 243 17.78 -3.97 8.45
CA ALA A 243 18.70 -2.95 7.93
C ALA A 243 18.25 -2.40 6.56
N THR A 244 17.66 -3.23 5.69
CA THR A 244 17.12 -2.80 4.40
C THR A 244 15.86 -1.97 4.58
N LYS A 245 14.96 -2.36 5.48
CA LYS A 245 13.76 -1.57 5.82
C LYS A 245 14.11 -0.18 6.33
N GLU A 246 15.08 -0.10 7.25
CA GLU A 246 15.53 1.18 7.81
C GLU A 246 16.21 2.07 6.75
N LYS A 247 17.05 1.49 5.88
CA LYS A 247 17.65 2.24 4.76
C LYS A 247 16.59 2.77 3.79
N LEU A 248 15.61 1.95 3.41
CA LEU A 248 14.48 2.36 2.56
C LEU A 248 13.71 3.51 3.20
N LYS A 249 13.32 3.34 4.46
CA LYS A 249 12.61 4.38 5.22
C LYS A 249 13.41 5.67 5.27
N ALA A 250 14.70 5.60 5.61
CA ALA A 250 15.59 6.75 5.67
C ALA A 250 15.72 7.44 4.31
N ALA A 251 15.83 6.68 3.20
CA ALA A 251 15.91 7.23 1.86
C ALA A 251 14.66 8.06 1.51
N PHE A 252 13.47 7.55 1.78
CA PHE A 252 12.24 8.32 1.56
C PHE A 252 12.16 9.57 2.43
N LEU A 253 12.48 9.45 3.74
CA LEU A 253 12.39 10.57 4.68
C LEU A 253 13.44 11.68 4.42
N LYS A 254 14.52 11.34 3.72
CA LYS A 254 15.58 12.29 3.31
C LYS A 254 15.17 13.15 2.12
N LEU A 255 14.17 12.73 1.32
CA LEU A 255 13.70 13.51 0.17
C LEU A 255 13.20 14.88 0.63
N SER A 256 13.77 15.92 0.03
CA SER A 256 13.48 17.32 0.38
C SER A 256 13.37 18.17 -0.87
N PRO A 257 12.46 19.15 -0.93
CA PRO A 257 12.35 20.08 -2.04
C PRO A 257 13.54 21.07 -2.10
N SER A 258 14.44 21.05 -1.13
CA SER A 258 15.63 21.89 -1.12
C SER A 258 16.71 21.44 -2.10
N THR A 259 16.62 20.23 -2.64
CA THR A 259 17.52 19.71 -3.68
C THR A 259 16.77 19.55 -5.01
N PRO A 260 17.42 19.79 -6.18
CA PRO A 260 16.75 19.59 -7.48
C PRO A 260 16.19 18.18 -7.67
N GLU A 261 16.95 17.13 -7.33
CA GLU A 261 16.53 15.73 -7.38
C GLU A 261 15.32 15.45 -6.49
N GLY A 262 15.37 15.90 -5.23
CA GLY A 262 14.27 15.71 -4.28
C GLY A 262 13.01 16.48 -4.67
N LYS A 263 13.17 17.72 -5.18
CA LYS A 263 12.06 18.52 -5.68
C LYS A 263 11.35 17.81 -6.85
N GLU A 264 12.09 17.36 -7.85
CA GLU A 264 11.54 16.64 -9.00
C GLU A 264 10.75 15.39 -8.56
N ILE A 265 11.35 14.56 -7.69
CA ILE A 265 10.71 13.34 -7.20
C ILE A 265 9.43 13.67 -6.42
N LEU A 266 9.48 14.63 -5.49
CA LEU A 266 8.32 15.01 -4.69
C LEU A 266 7.19 15.57 -5.55
N GLU A 267 7.48 16.44 -6.54
CA GLU A 267 6.49 16.96 -7.47
C GLU A 267 5.83 15.84 -8.29
N LEU A 268 6.61 14.90 -8.83
CA LEU A 268 6.09 13.74 -9.56
C LEU A 268 5.24 12.80 -8.67
N GLN A 269 5.62 12.65 -7.40
CA GLN A 269 4.85 11.90 -6.42
C GLN A 269 3.63 12.69 -5.88
N ARG A 270 3.49 13.97 -6.23
CA ARG A 270 2.48 14.87 -5.65
C ARG A 270 2.56 14.90 -4.12
N ALA A 271 3.78 15.03 -3.62
CA ALA A 271 4.12 14.99 -2.21
C ALA A 271 4.80 16.27 -1.76
N THR A 272 4.43 16.79 -0.61
CA THR A 272 5.19 17.83 0.10
C THR A 272 6.44 17.21 0.72
N LYS A 273 6.26 16.06 1.36
CA LYS A 273 7.32 15.22 1.94
C LYS A 273 6.77 13.82 2.19
N PHE A 274 7.67 12.89 2.50
CA PHE A 274 7.30 11.59 3.06
C PHE A 274 7.36 11.63 4.58
N VAL A 275 6.44 10.90 5.22
CA VAL A 275 6.35 10.72 6.68
C VAL A 275 6.27 9.23 7.01
N PRO A 276 6.69 8.80 8.22
CA PRO A 276 6.51 7.42 8.66
C PRO A 276 5.02 7.07 8.72
N THR A 277 4.70 5.81 8.47
CA THR A 277 3.35 5.29 8.66
C THR A 277 3.38 3.91 9.33
N GLN A 278 2.22 3.44 9.77
CA GLN A 278 2.07 2.20 10.52
C GLN A 278 0.73 1.52 10.18
N PRO A 279 0.60 0.19 10.39
CA PRO A 279 -0.61 -0.56 10.01
C PRO A 279 -1.89 -0.02 10.65
N GLU A 280 -1.82 0.51 11.86
CA GLU A 280 -2.95 1.02 12.64
C GLU A 280 -3.65 2.20 11.96
N ASN A 281 -2.92 2.98 11.16
CA ASN A 281 -3.47 4.10 10.39
C ASN A 281 -4.53 3.65 9.37
N TYR A 282 -4.46 2.39 8.94
CA TYR A 282 -5.35 1.79 7.94
C TYR A 282 -6.50 0.97 8.56
N ALA A 283 -6.68 1.00 9.89
CA ALA A 283 -7.76 0.29 10.57
C ALA A 283 -9.14 0.72 10.06
N GLY A 284 -9.33 2.02 9.79
CA GLY A 284 -10.57 2.54 9.20
C GLY A 284 -10.84 2.02 7.79
N ILE A 285 -9.79 1.83 6.98
CA ILE A 285 -9.89 1.25 5.63
C ILE A 285 -10.29 -0.22 5.72
N LYS A 286 -9.68 -0.98 6.65
CA LYS A 286 -10.03 -2.38 6.91
C LYS A 286 -11.50 -2.51 7.31
N ALA A 287 -11.94 -1.73 8.29
CA ALA A 287 -13.33 -1.73 8.73
C ALA A 287 -14.31 -1.36 7.61
N ALA A 288 -13.97 -0.37 6.78
CA ALA A 288 -14.80 0.00 5.62
C ALA A 288 -14.89 -1.15 4.61
N ALA A 289 -13.80 -1.90 4.37
CA ALA A 289 -13.78 -3.03 3.47
C ALA A 289 -14.60 -4.22 3.97
N GLU A 290 -14.53 -4.50 5.29
CA GLU A 290 -15.34 -5.53 5.95
C GLU A 290 -16.84 -5.17 5.88
N ASN A 291 -17.21 -3.93 6.20
CA ASN A 291 -18.58 -3.44 6.15
C ASN A 291 -19.16 -3.40 4.74
N ALA A 292 -18.33 -3.16 3.74
CA ALA A 292 -18.75 -3.20 2.33
C ALA A 292 -18.76 -4.63 1.73
N GLY A 293 -18.39 -5.67 2.50
CA GLY A 293 -18.29 -7.05 2.03
C GLY A 293 -17.17 -7.30 1.03
N LEU A 294 -16.18 -6.43 0.97
CA LEU A 294 -15.05 -6.48 0.02
C LEU A 294 -13.80 -7.15 0.61
N LEU A 295 -13.80 -7.43 1.89
CA LEU A 295 -12.77 -8.17 2.61
C LEU A 295 -13.47 -9.26 3.43
N LYS A 296 -13.02 -10.51 3.26
CA LYS A 296 -13.54 -11.67 3.99
C LYS A 296 -12.51 -12.16 5.00
#